data_a2103010063b75ef6f2972730da1e822
#
_entry.id   a2103010063b75ef6f2972730da1e822
#
_cell.length_a   1.000
_cell.length_b   1.000
_cell.length_c   1.000
_cell.angle_alpha   90.00
_cell.angle_beta   90.00
_cell.angle_gamma   90.00
#
_symmetry.space_group_name_H-M   'P 1'
#
loop_
_entity.id
_entity.type
_entity.pdbx_description
1 polymer ?
#
loop_
_entity_poly.entity_id
_entity_poly.type
_entity_poly.pdbx_seq_one_letter_code
_entity_poly.pdbx_strand_id
1 'polypeptide(L)'
;MRAYWKTACGVLMGGWLCLCCTAPAVAQGHNDVALVADPDIPVSTLTLAEVRKVFRGERQYWNTNLAVVLLIRAPVARERDVVLKIIYQMSESQFKQFWIAKIFRAESATAPKVVYSNDMANELVSAIPGAIAFVDARDVRPGTKVIRVDGHLPGEAGYPLR
;
A
#
# COMPACT_ATOMS: atom_id res chain seq x y z
N MET A 1 4.79 87.78 4.76
CA MET A 1 5.63 87.40 3.62
C MET A 1 5.62 85.88 3.43
N ARG A 2 5.43 85.48 2.23
CA ARG A 2 5.17 84.18 1.73
C ARG A 2 6.36 83.24 1.83
N ALA A 3 6.18 81.96 2.09
CA ALA A 3 6.99 80.87 1.51
C ALA A 3 6.24 79.53 1.58
N TYR A 4 5.93 79.03 0.41
CA TYR A 4 5.33 77.72 0.12
C TYR A 4 6.43 76.63 0.26
N TRP A 5 6.12 75.51 0.92
CA TRP A 5 6.93 74.31 0.78
C TRP A 5 6.03 73.13 0.30
N LYS A 6 6.35 72.67 -0.88
CA LYS A 6 5.77 71.48 -1.49
C LYS A 6 6.44 70.25 -0.89
N THR A 7 5.69 69.42 -0.23
CA THR A 7 6.15 68.08 0.13
C THR A 7 5.65 67.04 -0.88
N ALA A 8 6.59 66.42 -1.57
CA ALA A 8 6.36 65.33 -2.48
C ALA A 8 5.97 64.04 -1.73
N CYS A 9 4.84 63.48 -2.11
CA CYS A 9 4.32 62.22 -1.60
C CYS A 9 5.00 61.05 -2.37
N GLY A 10 5.92 60.35 -1.73
CA GLY A 10 6.52 59.12 -2.25
C GLY A 10 5.66 57.91 -1.89
N VAL A 11 4.98 57.36 -2.87
CA VAL A 11 4.23 56.08 -2.73
C VAL A 11 5.21 54.90 -2.86
N LEU A 12 5.53 54.25 -1.75
CA LEU A 12 6.23 52.94 -1.73
C LEU A 12 5.19 51.83 -1.90
N MET A 13 5.06 51.31 -3.11
CA MET A 13 4.35 50.07 -3.39
C MET A 13 5.21 48.89 -2.87
N GLY A 14 4.91 48.42 -1.66
CA GLY A 14 5.40 47.16 -1.16
C GLY A 14 4.68 45.99 -1.82
N GLY A 15 5.31 45.35 -2.80
CA GLY A 15 4.82 44.13 -3.40
C GLY A 15 4.92 42.97 -2.42
N TRP A 16 3.82 42.50 -1.87
CA TRP A 16 3.71 41.28 -1.10
C TRP A 16 3.68 40.08 -2.07
N LEU A 17 4.84 39.45 -2.21
CA LEU A 17 4.94 38.15 -2.90
C LEU A 17 4.26 37.11 -2.01
N CYS A 18 3.00 36.76 -2.33
CA CYS A 18 2.29 35.64 -1.71
C CYS A 18 2.89 34.35 -2.28
N LEU A 19 3.81 33.73 -1.52
CA LEU A 19 4.36 32.42 -1.81
C LEU A 19 3.24 31.40 -1.54
N CYS A 20 2.47 31.05 -2.58
CA CYS A 20 1.52 29.94 -2.52
C CYS A 20 2.31 28.65 -2.35
N CYS A 21 2.48 28.20 -1.09
CA CYS A 21 2.85 26.82 -0.77
C CYS A 21 1.72 25.92 -1.26
N THR A 22 1.83 25.39 -2.47
CA THR A 22 0.99 24.27 -2.92
C THR A 22 1.47 23.03 -2.18
N ALA A 23 0.85 22.75 -1.03
CA ALA A 23 0.97 21.44 -0.42
C ALA A 23 0.44 20.40 -1.43
N PRO A 24 1.16 19.29 -1.69
CA PRO A 24 0.62 18.22 -2.50
C PRO A 24 -0.65 17.71 -1.80
N ALA A 25 -1.79 17.85 -2.47
CA ALA A 25 -3.03 17.22 -2.04
C ALA A 25 -2.78 15.72 -2.06
N VAL A 26 -2.61 15.12 -0.90
CA VAL A 26 -2.63 13.66 -0.74
C VAL A 26 -4.05 13.26 -1.11
N ALA A 27 -4.24 12.79 -2.33
CA ALA A 27 -5.50 12.23 -2.78
C ALA A 27 -5.81 11.04 -1.85
N GLN A 28 -6.76 11.23 -0.94
CA GLN A 28 -7.24 10.18 -0.07
C GLN A 28 -8.00 9.18 -0.94
N GLY A 29 -7.32 8.12 -1.34
CA GLY A 29 -7.92 6.98 -2.02
C GLY A 29 -8.89 6.28 -1.06
N HIS A 30 -10.16 6.66 -1.11
CA HIS A 30 -11.20 6.23 -0.17
C HIS A 30 -11.50 4.72 -0.23
N ASN A 31 -10.94 3.98 -1.17
CA ASN A 31 -11.23 2.55 -1.36
C ASN A 31 -10.01 1.70 -1.77
N ASP A 32 -8.81 2.22 -1.66
CA ASP A 32 -7.63 1.47 -2.06
C ASP A 32 -7.26 0.42 -1.01
N VAL A 33 -6.74 -0.71 -1.48
CA VAL A 33 -6.19 -1.77 -0.64
C VAL A 33 -4.67 -1.67 -0.67
N ALA A 34 -4.05 -1.33 0.46
CA ALA A 34 -2.61 -1.20 0.60
C ALA A 34 -1.93 -2.58 0.71
N LEU A 35 -0.82 -2.74 0.01
CA LEU A 35 0.09 -3.86 0.19
C LEU A 35 1.12 -3.50 1.25
N VAL A 36 1.05 -4.14 2.41
CA VAL A 36 1.93 -3.91 3.56
C VAL A 36 2.83 -5.12 3.81
N ALA A 37 4.03 -4.86 4.27
CA ALA A 37 5.02 -5.91 4.46
C ALA A 37 5.92 -5.65 5.67
N ASP A 38 6.58 -6.72 6.13
CA ASP A 38 7.65 -6.65 7.12
C ASP A 38 8.69 -5.59 6.69
N PRO A 39 9.12 -4.69 7.59
CA PRO A 39 10.10 -3.66 7.32
C PRO A 39 11.42 -4.18 6.72
N ASP A 40 11.84 -5.38 7.09
CA ASP A 40 13.13 -5.96 6.73
C ASP A 40 13.15 -6.65 5.36
N ILE A 41 12.01 -6.81 4.68
CA ILE A 41 12.03 -7.37 3.32
C ILE A 41 12.79 -6.44 2.36
N PRO A 42 13.61 -6.99 1.42
CA PRO A 42 14.53 -6.20 0.60
C PRO A 42 13.85 -5.50 -0.59
N VAL A 43 12.51 -5.45 -0.63
CA VAL A 43 11.75 -4.84 -1.73
C VAL A 43 10.87 -3.70 -1.23
N SER A 44 10.75 -2.64 -2.01
CA SER A 44 9.86 -1.50 -1.77
C SER A 44 8.85 -1.27 -2.90
N THR A 45 9.09 -1.91 -4.04
CA THR A 45 8.23 -1.83 -5.23
C THR A 45 8.12 -3.21 -5.84
N LEU A 46 6.91 -3.58 -6.24
CA LEU A 46 6.60 -4.78 -7.01
C LEU A 46 5.65 -4.39 -8.15
N THR A 47 5.83 -5.01 -9.30
CA THR A 47 4.79 -4.97 -10.35
C THR A 47 3.59 -5.80 -9.93
N LEU A 48 2.42 -5.52 -10.50
CA LEU A 48 1.22 -6.32 -10.24
C LEU A 48 1.44 -7.81 -10.58
N ALA A 49 2.24 -8.09 -11.62
CA ALA A 49 2.61 -9.45 -11.99
C ALA A 49 3.48 -10.14 -10.92
N GLU A 50 4.42 -9.41 -10.31
CA GLU A 50 5.23 -9.93 -9.19
C GLU A 50 4.40 -10.14 -7.93
N VAL A 51 3.48 -9.23 -7.62
CA VAL A 51 2.53 -9.41 -6.51
C VAL A 51 1.72 -10.69 -6.70
N ARG A 52 1.23 -10.95 -7.92
CA ARG A 52 0.54 -12.21 -8.26
C ARG A 52 1.43 -13.44 -8.03
N LYS A 53 2.70 -13.42 -8.47
CA LYS A 53 3.65 -14.52 -8.24
C LYS A 53 3.88 -14.78 -6.76
N VAL A 54 4.05 -13.73 -5.96
CA VAL A 54 4.21 -13.83 -4.50
C VAL A 54 2.98 -14.46 -3.88
N PHE A 55 1.79 -13.90 -4.12
CA PHE A 55 0.55 -14.37 -3.49
C PHE A 55 0.07 -15.73 -4.00
N ARG A 56 0.45 -16.13 -5.20
CA ARG A 56 0.18 -17.48 -5.71
C ARG A 56 1.20 -18.53 -5.23
N GLY A 57 2.17 -18.13 -4.39
CA GLY A 57 3.20 -19.01 -3.86
C GLY A 57 4.20 -19.49 -4.92
N GLU A 58 4.37 -18.73 -6.00
CA GLU A 58 5.37 -18.98 -7.04
C GLU A 58 6.73 -18.37 -6.64
N ARG A 59 6.72 -17.32 -5.81
CA ARG A 59 7.89 -16.77 -5.14
C ARG A 59 7.77 -17.08 -3.64
N GLN A 60 8.61 -17.99 -3.16
CA GLN A 60 8.56 -18.48 -1.78
C GLN A 60 9.59 -17.81 -0.85
N TYR A 61 10.52 -17.04 -1.41
CA TYR A 61 11.58 -16.38 -0.63
C TYR A 61 11.79 -14.94 -1.16
N TRP A 62 12.03 -14.03 -0.24
CA TRP A 62 12.46 -12.67 -0.56
C TRP A 62 13.93 -12.64 -0.97
N ASN A 63 14.77 -13.41 -0.23
CA ASN A 63 16.17 -13.69 -0.46
C ASN A 63 16.49 -15.09 0.04
N THR A 64 17.77 -15.50 0.05
CA THR A 64 18.21 -16.85 0.44
C THR A 64 17.78 -17.28 1.84
N ASN A 65 17.56 -16.34 2.77
CA ASN A 65 17.31 -16.64 4.18
C ASN A 65 15.94 -16.15 4.68
N LEU A 66 15.15 -15.45 3.87
CA LEU A 66 13.90 -14.85 4.29
C LEU A 66 12.73 -15.40 3.46
N ALA A 67 11.98 -16.32 4.05
CA ALA A 67 10.81 -16.91 3.44
C ALA A 67 9.65 -15.90 3.35
N VAL A 68 8.84 -16.01 2.31
CA VAL A 68 7.59 -15.25 2.17
C VAL A 68 6.52 -15.84 3.08
N VAL A 69 5.94 -15.05 3.96
CA VAL A 69 4.80 -15.42 4.79
C VAL A 69 3.56 -14.66 4.31
N LEU A 70 2.61 -15.37 3.72
CA LEU A 70 1.40 -14.79 3.17
C LEU A 70 0.32 -14.65 4.25
N LEU A 71 -0.19 -13.43 4.41
CA LEU A 71 -1.34 -13.14 5.25
C LEU A 71 -2.49 -12.67 4.34
N ILE A 72 -3.69 -13.22 4.55
CA ILE A 72 -4.87 -12.87 3.77
C ILE A 72 -6.04 -12.59 4.72
N ARG A 73 -6.86 -11.58 4.39
CA ARG A 73 -8.05 -11.25 5.16
C ARG A 73 -9.06 -12.39 5.16
N ALA A 74 -9.81 -12.50 6.25
CA ALA A 74 -10.90 -13.47 6.38
C ALA A 74 -11.94 -13.31 5.26
N PRO A 75 -12.70 -14.37 4.90
CA PRO A 75 -13.83 -14.27 3.99
C PRO A 75 -14.79 -13.14 4.38
N VAL A 76 -15.48 -12.57 3.40
CA VAL A 76 -16.40 -11.40 3.48
C VAL A 76 -15.73 -10.06 3.79
N ALA A 77 -14.42 -9.99 4.01
CA ALA A 77 -13.70 -8.72 4.09
C ALA A 77 -13.53 -8.14 2.67
N ARG A 78 -13.75 -6.82 2.54
CA ARG A 78 -13.61 -6.13 1.24
C ARG A 78 -12.21 -6.30 0.63
N GLU A 79 -11.18 -6.23 1.45
CA GLU A 79 -9.79 -6.41 1.02
C GLU A 79 -9.58 -7.79 0.41
N ARG A 80 -10.24 -8.82 0.96
CA ARG A 80 -10.18 -10.16 0.40
C ARG A 80 -10.84 -10.23 -0.98
N ASP A 81 -12.00 -9.61 -1.16
CA ASP A 81 -12.70 -9.58 -2.45
C ASP A 81 -11.84 -8.90 -3.53
N VAL A 82 -11.21 -7.76 -3.21
CA VAL A 82 -10.27 -7.06 -4.11
C VAL A 82 -9.10 -7.97 -4.47
N VAL A 83 -8.51 -8.64 -3.49
CA VAL A 83 -7.37 -9.55 -3.70
C VAL A 83 -7.76 -10.76 -4.53
N LEU A 84 -8.89 -11.39 -4.26
CA LEU A 84 -9.37 -12.52 -5.05
C LEU A 84 -9.64 -12.12 -6.51
N LYS A 85 -10.25 -10.94 -6.72
CA LYS A 85 -10.59 -10.43 -8.05
C LYS A 85 -9.33 -10.01 -8.84
N ILE A 86 -8.43 -9.26 -8.24
CA ILE A 86 -7.32 -8.60 -8.96
C ILE A 86 -6.06 -9.48 -8.96
N ILE A 87 -5.72 -10.08 -7.82
CA ILE A 87 -4.48 -10.85 -7.66
C ILE A 87 -4.66 -12.29 -8.08
N TYR A 88 -5.62 -12.99 -7.49
CA TYR A 88 -5.84 -14.40 -7.79
C TYR A 88 -6.67 -14.62 -9.05
N GLN A 89 -7.58 -13.71 -9.39
CA GLN A 89 -8.56 -13.86 -10.49
C GLN A 89 -9.40 -15.12 -10.31
N MET A 90 -9.83 -15.39 -9.08
CA MET A 90 -10.53 -16.59 -8.66
C MET A 90 -11.70 -16.24 -7.73
N SER A 91 -12.73 -17.07 -7.75
CA SER A 91 -13.74 -17.08 -6.71
C SER A 91 -13.19 -17.65 -5.41
N GLU A 92 -13.92 -17.45 -4.31
CA GLU A 92 -13.56 -18.02 -2.99
C GLU A 92 -13.42 -19.54 -3.02
N SER A 93 -14.31 -20.23 -3.75
CA SER A 93 -14.24 -21.68 -3.91
C SER A 93 -13.02 -22.11 -4.71
N GLN A 94 -12.71 -21.44 -5.81
CA GLN A 94 -11.52 -21.71 -6.62
C GLN A 94 -10.23 -21.44 -5.84
N PHE A 95 -10.20 -20.38 -5.03
CA PHE A 95 -9.06 -20.06 -4.17
C PHE A 95 -8.79 -21.20 -3.17
N LYS A 96 -9.83 -21.73 -2.51
CA LYS A 96 -9.69 -22.87 -1.60
C LYS A 96 -9.15 -24.10 -2.32
N GLN A 97 -9.71 -24.44 -3.46
CA GLN A 97 -9.26 -25.58 -4.27
C GLN A 97 -7.81 -25.39 -4.77
N PHE A 98 -7.46 -24.19 -5.20
CA PHE A 98 -6.10 -23.86 -5.63
C PHE A 98 -5.06 -24.15 -4.54
N TRP A 99 -5.29 -23.70 -3.31
CA TRP A 99 -4.35 -23.92 -2.21
C TRP A 99 -4.32 -25.37 -1.74
N ILE A 100 -5.47 -26.07 -1.70
CA ILE A 100 -5.52 -27.50 -1.41
C ILE A 100 -4.68 -28.26 -2.44
N ALA A 101 -4.85 -27.97 -3.72
CA ALA A 101 -4.09 -28.65 -4.78
C ALA A 101 -2.58 -28.35 -4.68
N LYS A 102 -2.17 -27.11 -4.36
CA LYS A 102 -0.75 -26.77 -4.17
C LYS A 102 -0.10 -27.51 -3.01
N ILE A 103 -0.80 -27.60 -1.89
CA ILE A 103 -0.31 -28.34 -0.71
C ILE A 103 -0.21 -29.84 -1.04
N PHE A 104 -1.21 -30.40 -1.69
CA PHE A 104 -1.23 -31.81 -2.05
C PHE A 104 -0.10 -32.20 -3.02
N ARG A 105 0.28 -31.29 -3.92
CA ARG A 105 1.42 -31.48 -4.83
C ARG A 105 2.77 -31.12 -4.24
N ALA A 106 2.83 -30.79 -2.95
CA ALA A 106 4.03 -30.29 -2.26
C ALA A 106 4.66 -29.04 -2.91
N GLU A 107 3.88 -28.25 -3.67
CA GLU A 107 4.31 -26.99 -4.24
C GLU A 107 4.32 -25.83 -3.23
N SER A 108 3.63 -26.00 -2.11
CA SER A 108 3.65 -25.09 -0.96
C SER A 108 3.47 -25.89 0.33
N ALA A 109 4.22 -25.52 1.36
CA ALA A 109 4.10 -26.16 2.66
C ALA A 109 2.80 -25.78 3.39
N THR A 110 2.31 -24.56 3.17
CA THR A 110 1.12 -24.01 3.86
C THR A 110 0.31 -23.10 2.93
N ALA A 111 -0.99 -22.99 3.22
CA ALA A 111 -1.83 -21.93 2.65
C ALA A 111 -1.54 -20.58 3.34
N PRO A 112 -1.98 -19.46 2.77
CA PRO A 112 -1.92 -18.16 3.43
C PRO A 112 -2.61 -18.18 4.78
N LYS A 113 -2.00 -17.53 5.78
CA LYS A 113 -2.61 -17.41 7.12
C LYS A 113 -3.75 -16.40 7.07
N VAL A 114 -4.88 -16.77 7.65
CA VAL A 114 -6.07 -15.89 7.70
C VAL A 114 -5.94 -14.91 8.84
N VAL A 115 -6.19 -13.62 8.55
CA VAL A 115 -6.25 -12.54 9.53
C VAL A 115 -7.64 -11.90 9.54
N TYR A 116 -8.16 -11.58 10.72
CA TYR A 116 -9.56 -11.20 10.90
C TYR A 116 -9.81 -9.69 10.93
N SER A 117 -8.76 -8.87 11.11
CA SER A 117 -8.84 -7.40 11.07
C SER A 117 -7.63 -6.80 10.36
N ASN A 118 -7.75 -5.53 9.93
CA ASN A 118 -6.62 -4.78 9.39
C ASN A 118 -5.57 -4.53 10.48
N ASP A 119 -6.01 -4.32 11.72
CA ASP A 119 -5.11 -4.20 12.88
C ASP A 119 -4.26 -5.44 13.10
N MET A 120 -4.90 -6.63 13.10
CA MET A 120 -4.20 -7.90 13.20
C MET A 120 -3.22 -8.10 12.05
N ALA A 121 -3.59 -7.70 10.83
CA ALA A 121 -2.69 -7.78 9.68
C ALA A 121 -1.45 -6.89 9.86
N ASN A 122 -1.62 -5.62 10.26
CA ASN A 122 -0.52 -4.70 10.54
C ASN A 122 0.41 -5.20 11.65
N GLU A 123 -0.16 -5.75 12.73
CA GLU A 123 0.60 -6.31 13.84
C GLU A 123 1.44 -7.51 13.40
N LEU A 124 0.82 -8.47 12.72
CA LEU A 124 1.50 -9.69 12.28
C LEU A 124 2.55 -9.42 11.19
N VAL A 125 2.33 -8.43 10.32
CA VAL A 125 3.34 -8.03 9.33
C VAL A 125 4.60 -7.49 10.01
N SER A 126 4.45 -6.78 11.12
CA SER A 126 5.60 -6.26 11.88
C SER A 126 6.26 -7.30 12.79
N ALA A 127 5.52 -8.34 13.18
CA ALA A 127 5.99 -9.37 14.12
C ALA A 127 6.57 -10.62 13.45
N ILE A 128 6.19 -10.90 12.20
CA ILE A 128 6.59 -12.11 11.48
C ILE A 128 7.57 -11.75 10.37
N PRO A 129 8.85 -12.17 10.46
CA PRO A 129 9.83 -11.94 9.42
C PRO A 129 9.36 -12.44 8.05
N GLY A 130 9.48 -11.61 7.03
CA GLY A 130 9.07 -11.92 5.66
C GLY A 130 7.57 -11.89 5.39
N ALA A 131 6.75 -11.42 6.35
CA ALA A 131 5.31 -11.34 6.19
C ALA A 131 4.89 -10.24 5.21
N ILE A 132 3.82 -10.52 4.47
CA ILE A 132 3.17 -9.59 3.55
C ILE A 132 1.65 -9.77 3.62
N ALA A 133 0.92 -8.65 3.59
CA ALA A 133 -0.53 -8.64 3.74
C ALA A 133 -1.18 -7.54 2.90
N PHE A 134 -2.49 -7.64 2.75
CA PHE A 134 -3.34 -6.56 2.24
C PHE A 134 -4.20 -6.00 3.37
N VAL A 135 -4.25 -4.67 3.48
CA VAL A 135 -5.07 -3.93 4.45
C VAL A 135 -5.80 -2.79 3.75
N ASP A 136 -6.88 -2.28 4.34
CA ASP A 136 -7.46 -1.02 3.88
C ASP A 136 -6.40 0.10 3.99
N ALA A 137 -6.27 0.90 2.95
CA ALA A 137 -5.25 1.96 2.92
C ALA A 137 -5.42 2.99 4.06
N ARG A 138 -6.65 3.14 4.58
CA ARG A 138 -6.97 4.02 5.71
C ARG A 138 -6.47 3.48 7.05
N ASP A 139 -6.29 2.16 7.13
CA ASP A 139 -5.93 1.45 8.35
C ASP A 139 -4.44 1.10 8.42
N VAL A 140 -3.64 1.60 7.47
CA VAL A 140 -2.17 1.43 7.51
C VAL A 140 -1.61 2.15 8.73
N ARG A 141 -0.90 1.41 9.59
CA ARG A 141 -0.31 1.98 10.79
C ARG A 141 1.00 2.74 10.50
N PRO A 142 1.30 3.81 11.26
CA PRO A 142 2.60 4.48 11.19
C PRO A 142 3.75 3.47 11.41
N GLY A 143 4.79 3.56 10.58
CA GLY A 143 5.94 2.65 10.64
C GLY A 143 5.79 1.35 9.86
N THR A 144 4.59 1.01 9.37
CA THR A 144 4.39 -0.14 8.50
C THR A 144 4.97 0.14 7.10
N LYS A 145 5.70 -0.81 6.56
CA LYS A 145 6.24 -0.70 5.21
C LYS A 145 5.15 -0.92 4.17
N VAL A 146 4.82 0.11 3.40
CA VAL A 146 3.90 0.02 2.26
C VAL A 146 4.70 -0.25 0.99
N ILE A 147 4.32 -1.28 0.26
CA ILE A 147 4.94 -1.65 -1.02
C ILE A 147 4.22 -0.92 -2.16
N ARG A 148 4.99 -0.27 -3.03
CA ARG A 148 4.45 0.30 -4.28
C ARG A 148 4.04 -0.82 -5.23
N VAL A 149 2.89 -0.68 -5.87
CA VAL A 149 2.45 -1.60 -6.92
C VAL A 149 2.45 -0.87 -8.25
N ASP A 150 3.17 -1.40 -9.22
CA ASP A 150 3.45 -0.73 -10.51
C ASP A 150 4.01 0.70 -10.35
N GLY A 151 4.81 0.93 -9.29
CA GLY A 151 5.39 2.23 -8.98
C GLY A 151 4.49 3.19 -8.21
N HIS A 152 3.22 2.83 -7.96
CA HIS A 152 2.22 3.69 -7.30
C HIS A 152 1.96 3.28 -5.84
N LEU A 153 1.72 4.26 -4.99
CA LEU A 153 1.17 4.06 -3.64
C LEU A 153 -0.37 4.12 -3.66
N PRO A 154 -1.04 3.56 -2.64
CA PRO A 154 -2.47 3.78 -2.43
C PRO A 154 -2.81 5.28 -2.44
N GLY A 155 -3.89 5.66 -3.13
CA GLY A 155 -4.30 7.05 -3.33
C GLY A 155 -3.72 7.70 -4.58
N GLU A 156 -2.65 7.20 -5.17
CA GLU A 156 -2.07 7.74 -6.40
C GLU A 156 -2.87 7.30 -7.64
N ALA A 157 -2.92 8.18 -8.64
CA ALA A 157 -3.52 7.82 -9.93
C ALA A 157 -2.75 6.64 -10.55
N GLY A 158 -3.48 5.64 -11.07
CA GLY A 158 -2.86 4.43 -11.62
C GLY A 158 -2.64 3.29 -10.62
N TYR A 159 -2.90 3.49 -9.31
CA TYR A 159 -2.81 2.40 -8.34
C TYR A 159 -3.82 1.27 -8.67
N PRO A 160 -3.39 -0.01 -8.78
CA PRO A 160 -4.25 -1.05 -9.36
C PRO A 160 -5.21 -1.74 -8.36
N LEU A 161 -5.04 -1.59 -7.04
CA LEU A 161 -5.79 -2.34 -6.03
C LEU A 161 -6.94 -1.51 -5.45
N ARG A 162 -8.07 -1.47 -6.15
CA ARG A 162 -9.28 -0.70 -5.80
C ARG A 162 -10.53 -1.56 -5.76
#